data_a1c0fb6f03749877d673c84f860a97de
#
_entry.id   a1c0fb6f03749877d673c84f860a97de
#
_cell.length_a   1.000
_cell.length_b   1.000
_cell.length_c   1.000
_cell.angle_alpha   90.00
_cell.angle_beta   90.00
_cell.angle_gamma   90.00
#
_symmetry.space_group_name_H-M   'P 1'
#
loop_
_entity.id
_entity.type
_entity.pdbx_description
1 polymer ?
#
loop_
_entity_poly.entity_id
_entity_poly.type
_entity_poly.pdbx_seq_one_letter_code
_entity_poly.pdbx_strand_id
1 'polypeptide(L)'
;MEIWGQDGGSEYKDPQNIVVDLGQVYSGLKKVAINWEAANARDYIIELSTDGNNYTTAADIRDAASENNRLDEIVFNNGKTARYIRITGTARNLTYGYSIYEVAVYNIKAPILTDSLKIEGNQMSTCFGGVDGAIGIRSIYSVENAIENIKVSEVGVIYGVVTEKNPISVNDMIINSDNKYVYNCAATAKGKLDKVYGDSQTASYYARTMNISDFSAQGYSMTYYVRPYAILEDGTIAYGDIKSFSMYNIADDLYQGSKMNTVIAHNYLFNKILKIVNNNYKEVEYGWGNGIVKPSQAN
;
A
#
# COMPACT_ATOMS: atom_id res chain seq x y z
N MET A 1 -24.38 18.80 24.00
CA MET A 1 -23.23 19.62 24.48
C MET A 1 -22.88 19.10 25.87
N GLU A 2 -21.75 18.47 26.00
CA GLU A 2 -21.25 18.05 27.31
C GLU A 2 -20.21 19.04 27.81
N ILE A 3 -20.39 19.51 29.03
CA ILE A 3 -19.46 20.39 29.75
C ILE A 3 -18.74 19.52 30.78
N TRP A 4 -17.44 19.41 30.67
CA TRP A 4 -16.62 18.65 31.61
C TRP A 4 -15.55 19.53 32.27
N GLY A 5 -15.08 19.10 33.42
CA GLY A 5 -14.19 19.92 34.24
C GLY A 5 -14.88 20.78 35.30
N GLN A 6 -16.11 20.46 35.64
CA GLN A 6 -16.83 21.08 36.73
C GLN A 6 -16.85 20.14 37.95
N ASP A 7 -15.97 20.38 38.92
CA ASP A 7 -16.13 19.79 40.24
C ASP A 7 -16.77 20.86 41.14
N GLY A 8 -18.02 20.82 41.41
CA GLY A 8 -18.85 21.60 42.32
C GLY A 8 -18.27 22.84 43.08
N GLY A 9 -17.10 23.31 42.72
CA GLY A 9 -16.38 24.45 43.24
C GLY A 9 -16.29 25.59 42.23
N SER A 10 -16.07 26.79 42.68
CA SER A 10 -16.10 28.02 41.88
C SER A 10 -14.93 28.20 40.89
N GLU A 11 -14.04 27.28 40.77
CA GLU A 11 -12.86 27.38 39.87
C GLU A 11 -12.68 26.12 39.03
N TYR A 12 -12.63 26.28 37.70
CA TYR A 12 -12.23 25.23 36.78
C TYR A 12 -10.71 24.99 36.88
N LYS A 13 -10.29 23.73 37.02
CA LYS A 13 -8.88 23.35 37.13
C LYS A 13 -8.44 22.48 35.96
N ASP A 14 -7.21 22.67 35.55
CA ASP A 14 -6.56 21.79 34.59
C ASP A 14 -5.65 20.81 35.35
N PRO A 15 -5.44 19.56 34.85
CA PRO A 15 -6.08 18.99 33.66
C PRO A 15 -7.48 18.44 33.94
N GLN A 16 -8.33 18.40 32.90
CA GLN A 16 -9.63 17.73 32.92
C GLN A 16 -9.75 16.83 31.70
N ASN A 17 -10.50 15.74 31.82
CA ASN A 17 -10.63 14.79 30.71
C ASN A 17 -12.04 14.27 30.53
N ILE A 18 -12.32 13.82 29.30
CA ILE A 18 -13.48 13.03 28.94
C ILE A 18 -13.01 11.72 28.28
N VAL A 19 -13.74 10.64 28.54
CA VAL A 19 -13.48 9.34 27.93
C VAL A 19 -14.66 8.94 27.06
N VAL A 20 -14.38 8.64 25.80
CA VAL A 20 -15.33 8.07 24.84
C VAL A 20 -15.12 6.57 24.82
N ASP A 21 -16.15 5.78 25.18
CA ASP A 21 -16.17 4.32 25.04
C ASP A 21 -16.82 3.96 23.70
N LEU A 22 -16.08 3.29 22.81
CA LEU A 22 -16.56 2.84 21.50
C LEU A 22 -17.39 1.54 21.58
N GLY A 23 -17.58 1.00 22.79
CA GLY A 23 -18.34 -0.23 23.03
C GLY A 23 -17.58 -1.52 22.82
N GLN A 24 -16.61 -1.54 21.93
CA GLN A 24 -15.70 -2.67 21.65
C GLN A 24 -14.32 -2.19 21.22
N VAL A 25 -13.35 -3.11 21.18
CA VAL A 25 -12.01 -2.80 20.63
C VAL A 25 -12.09 -2.75 19.11
N TYR A 26 -11.63 -1.64 18.55
CA TYR A 26 -11.43 -1.47 17.10
C TYR A 26 -9.93 -1.46 16.79
N SER A 27 -9.52 -2.20 15.78
CA SER A 27 -8.21 -2.11 15.15
C SER A 27 -8.33 -1.20 13.91
N GLY A 28 -7.36 -0.33 13.67
CA GLY A 28 -7.36 0.53 12.48
C GLY A 28 -8.07 1.87 12.66
N LEU A 29 -8.19 2.39 13.88
CA LEU A 29 -8.66 3.77 14.10
C LEU A 29 -7.76 4.74 13.35
N LYS A 30 -8.34 5.50 12.42
CA LYS A 30 -7.60 6.39 11.52
C LYS A 30 -7.61 7.83 11.95
N LYS A 31 -8.72 8.28 12.51
CA LYS A 31 -8.91 9.70 12.82
C LYS A 31 -9.86 9.89 14.01
N VAL A 32 -9.51 10.84 14.86
CA VAL A 32 -10.44 11.45 15.82
C VAL A 32 -10.69 12.88 15.37
N ALA A 33 -11.94 13.25 15.19
CA ALA A 33 -12.35 14.62 14.92
C ALA A 33 -13.10 15.17 16.12
N ILE A 34 -12.70 16.35 16.59
CA ILE A 34 -13.30 17.04 17.74
C ILE A 34 -13.84 18.37 17.27
N ASN A 35 -15.14 18.54 17.37
CA ASN A 35 -15.79 19.85 17.14
C ASN A 35 -15.94 20.54 18.47
N TRP A 36 -15.09 21.54 18.72
CA TRP A 36 -15.07 22.34 19.93
C TRP A 36 -16.08 23.45 19.90
N GLU A 37 -16.67 23.75 21.05
CA GLU A 37 -17.41 24.99 21.30
C GLU A 37 -16.40 26.12 21.61
N ALA A 38 -16.88 27.33 21.92
CA ALA A 38 -16.05 28.49 22.24
C ALA A 38 -15.12 28.25 23.46
N ALA A 39 -15.59 27.52 24.47
CA ALA A 39 -14.80 27.12 25.62
C ALA A 39 -13.95 25.89 25.29
N ASN A 40 -12.92 26.06 24.47
CA ASN A 40 -12.11 25.00 23.94
C ASN A 40 -10.71 24.90 24.58
N ALA A 41 -10.07 23.76 24.35
CA ALA A 41 -8.70 23.54 24.79
C ALA A 41 -7.70 24.25 23.85
N ARG A 42 -6.72 24.94 24.44
CA ARG A 42 -5.50 25.39 23.76
C ARG A 42 -4.51 24.23 23.66
N ASP A 43 -4.30 23.57 24.78
CA ASP A 43 -3.41 22.42 24.86
C ASP A 43 -4.20 21.19 25.32
N TYR A 44 -4.06 20.07 24.61
CA TYR A 44 -4.74 18.83 24.98
C TYR A 44 -4.04 17.60 24.43
N ILE A 45 -4.31 16.46 25.05
CA ILE A 45 -3.71 15.17 24.71
C ILE A 45 -4.82 14.20 24.32
N ILE A 46 -4.58 13.42 23.26
CA ILE A 46 -5.39 12.26 22.89
C ILE A 46 -4.67 11.02 23.33
N GLU A 47 -5.33 10.20 24.12
CA GLU A 47 -4.81 8.95 24.64
C GLU A 47 -5.77 7.80 24.29
N LEU A 48 -5.19 6.64 24.01
CA LEU A 48 -5.93 5.45 23.58
C LEU A 48 -5.71 4.30 24.56
N SER A 49 -6.77 3.52 24.78
CA SER A 49 -6.74 2.32 25.61
C SER A 49 -7.65 1.22 25.07
N THR A 50 -7.27 -0.03 25.27
CA THR A 50 -8.10 -1.21 24.95
C THR A 50 -8.89 -1.69 26.17
N ASP A 51 -8.45 -1.36 27.39
CA ASP A 51 -8.99 -1.90 28.66
C ASP A 51 -9.61 -0.82 29.58
N GLY A 52 -9.46 0.48 29.21
CA GLY A 52 -9.95 1.61 29.99
C GLY A 52 -9.10 1.98 31.20
N ASN A 53 -8.00 1.27 31.44
CA ASN A 53 -7.11 1.48 32.58
C ASN A 53 -5.71 1.96 32.12
N ASN A 54 -5.17 1.29 31.09
CA ASN A 54 -3.84 1.59 30.56
C ASN A 54 -3.97 2.44 29.31
N TYR A 55 -3.56 3.69 29.39
CA TYR A 55 -3.65 4.67 28.30
C TYR A 55 -2.28 4.97 27.73
N THR A 56 -2.22 5.09 26.39
CA THR A 56 -1.03 5.49 25.65
C THR A 56 -1.32 6.74 24.86
N THR A 57 -0.45 7.75 24.94
CA THR A 57 -0.57 8.98 24.18
C THR A 57 -0.50 8.70 22.68
N ALA A 58 -1.50 9.14 21.96
CA ALA A 58 -1.58 9.03 20.50
C ALA A 58 -1.31 10.35 19.79
N ALA A 59 -1.64 11.48 20.44
CA ALA A 59 -1.37 12.83 19.96
C ALA A 59 -1.23 13.80 21.11
N ASP A 60 -0.40 14.83 20.93
CA ASP A 60 -0.21 15.94 21.85
C ASP A 60 -0.33 17.24 21.04
N ILE A 61 -1.39 18.02 21.31
CA ILE A 61 -1.75 19.23 20.59
C ILE A 61 -1.41 20.42 21.46
N ARG A 62 -0.70 21.41 20.90
CA ARG A 62 -0.28 22.63 21.57
C ARG A 62 -0.67 23.86 20.78
N ASP A 63 -0.94 24.95 21.49
CA ASP A 63 -1.24 26.28 20.95
C ASP A 63 -2.40 26.30 19.93
N ALA A 64 -3.42 25.45 20.15
CA ALA A 64 -4.57 25.40 19.28
C ALA A 64 -5.41 26.71 19.38
N ALA A 65 -5.94 27.16 18.25
CA ALA A 65 -6.64 28.43 18.14
C ALA A 65 -7.87 28.53 19.02
N SER A 66 -8.21 29.78 19.43
CA SER A 66 -9.44 30.10 20.21
C SER A 66 -10.55 30.47 19.24
N GLU A 67 -11.26 29.48 18.71
CA GLU A 67 -12.35 29.67 17.75
C GLU A 67 -13.59 28.89 18.18
N ASN A 68 -14.77 29.48 18.05
CA ASN A 68 -16.02 28.73 18.20
C ASN A 68 -16.26 27.84 16.97
N ASN A 69 -16.77 26.63 17.18
CA ASN A 69 -16.90 25.60 16.15
C ASN A 69 -15.55 25.17 15.52
N ARG A 70 -14.45 25.23 16.28
CA ARG A 70 -13.17 24.78 15.84
C ARG A 70 -13.21 23.25 15.63
N LEU A 71 -12.88 22.81 14.42
CA LEU A 71 -12.77 21.39 14.09
C LEU A 71 -11.31 20.97 14.09
N ASP A 72 -10.92 20.13 15.03
CA ASP A 72 -9.60 19.53 15.08
C ASP A 72 -9.68 18.10 14.53
N GLU A 73 -8.91 17.79 13.51
CA GLU A 73 -8.80 16.45 12.93
C GLU A 73 -7.43 15.84 13.26
N ILE A 74 -7.43 14.86 14.14
CA ILE A 74 -6.23 14.14 14.57
C ILE A 74 -6.13 12.85 13.77
N VAL A 75 -5.22 12.81 12.79
CA VAL A 75 -5.02 11.67 11.89
C VAL A 75 -3.90 10.78 12.43
N PHE A 76 -4.17 9.49 12.50
CA PHE A 76 -3.18 8.47 12.84
C PHE A 76 -2.65 7.85 11.55
N ASN A 77 -1.36 8.05 11.25
CA ASN A 77 -0.72 7.56 10.02
C ASN A 77 -0.83 6.04 9.89
N ASN A 78 -0.63 5.33 10.99
CA ASN A 78 -0.86 3.89 11.09
C ASN A 78 -2.08 3.67 11.96
N GLY A 79 -3.06 2.90 11.49
CA GLY A 79 -4.26 2.62 12.25
C GLY A 79 -3.96 2.22 13.69
N LYS A 80 -4.64 2.85 14.65
CA LYS A 80 -4.49 2.57 16.08
C LYS A 80 -5.52 1.56 16.55
N THR A 81 -5.21 0.86 17.64
CA THR A 81 -6.14 -0.07 18.27
C THR A 81 -6.60 0.51 19.59
N ALA A 82 -7.91 0.70 19.75
CA ALA A 82 -8.49 1.15 21.01
C ALA A 82 -9.98 0.81 21.13
N ARG A 83 -10.47 0.79 22.35
CA ARG A 83 -11.88 0.88 22.72
C ARG A 83 -12.19 2.22 23.37
N TYR A 84 -11.26 2.76 24.16
CA TYR A 84 -11.44 4.01 24.90
C TYR A 84 -10.52 5.08 24.33
N ILE A 85 -11.09 6.26 24.14
CA ILE A 85 -10.38 7.46 23.71
C ILE A 85 -10.53 8.48 24.82
N ARG A 86 -9.41 8.88 25.43
CA ARG A 86 -9.39 9.92 26.45
C ARG A 86 -8.88 11.22 25.83
N ILE A 87 -9.66 12.28 25.98
CA ILE A 87 -9.31 13.64 25.59
C ILE A 87 -9.01 14.40 26.87
N THR A 88 -7.75 14.77 27.10
CA THR A 88 -7.31 15.45 28.31
C THR A 88 -6.93 16.89 27.96
N GLY A 89 -7.76 17.88 28.35
CA GLY A 89 -7.42 19.28 28.25
C GLY A 89 -6.42 19.66 29.34
N THR A 90 -5.30 20.26 28.95
CA THR A 90 -4.21 20.65 29.85
C THR A 90 -4.02 22.14 29.96
N ALA A 91 -4.57 22.95 29.01
CA ALA A 91 -4.67 24.38 29.08
C ALA A 91 -5.85 24.87 28.25
N ARG A 92 -6.55 25.88 28.76
CA ARG A 92 -7.76 26.47 28.18
C ARG A 92 -7.45 27.72 27.37
N ASN A 93 -8.29 27.99 26.37
CA ASN A 93 -8.29 29.28 25.67
C ASN A 93 -9.10 30.35 26.42
N LEU A 94 -10.12 29.95 27.18
CA LEU A 94 -10.98 30.84 27.98
C LEU A 94 -10.97 30.45 29.46
N THR A 95 -11.56 31.27 30.31
CA THR A 95 -11.65 31.03 31.76
C THR A 95 -12.73 30.02 32.16
N TYR A 96 -13.51 29.55 31.20
CA TYR A 96 -14.54 28.52 31.40
C TYR A 96 -13.95 27.11 31.32
N GLY A 97 -14.73 26.07 31.64
CA GLY A 97 -14.36 24.69 31.43
C GLY A 97 -14.18 24.33 29.95
N TYR A 98 -14.07 23.06 29.65
CA TYR A 98 -14.00 22.58 28.26
C TYR A 98 -15.40 22.23 27.76
N SER A 99 -15.72 22.60 26.53
CA SER A 99 -16.99 22.31 25.88
C SER A 99 -16.78 21.78 24.47
N ILE A 100 -17.38 20.62 24.19
CA ILE A 100 -17.28 19.92 22.92
C ILE A 100 -18.69 19.73 22.35
N TYR A 101 -18.88 20.09 21.08
CA TYR A 101 -20.13 19.80 20.38
C TYR A 101 -20.20 18.32 19.96
N GLU A 102 -19.10 17.78 19.45
CA GLU A 102 -19.07 16.43 18.92
C GLU A 102 -17.65 15.85 18.97
N VAL A 103 -17.57 14.56 19.22
CA VAL A 103 -16.39 13.73 18.98
C VAL A 103 -16.76 12.62 17.99
N ALA A 104 -16.15 12.65 16.81
CA ALA A 104 -16.33 11.63 15.79
C ALA A 104 -15.05 10.79 15.66
N VAL A 105 -15.22 9.47 15.62
CA VAL A 105 -14.11 8.53 15.53
C VAL A 105 -14.26 7.73 14.25
N TYR A 106 -13.21 7.71 13.44
CA TYR A 106 -13.19 7.06 12.14
C TYR A 106 -12.27 5.85 12.18
N ASN A 107 -12.78 4.73 11.75
CA ASN A 107 -12.04 3.50 11.62
C ASN A 107 -11.79 3.19 10.14
N ILE A 108 -10.61 2.63 9.81
CA ILE A 108 -10.41 1.95 8.54
C ILE A 108 -10.94 0.54 8.74
N LYS A 109 -11.81 0.07 7.86
CA LYS A 109 -12.16 -1.34 7.82
C LYS A 109 -10.86 -2.15 7.71
N ALA A 110 -10.76 -3.24 8.47
CA ALA A 110 -9.62 -4.12 8.36
C ALA A 110 -9.45 -4.56 6.90
N PRO A 111 -8.23 -4.50 6.35
CA PRO A 111 -8.01 -4.95 4.97
C PRO A 111 -8.32 -6.44 4.88
N ILE A 112 -8.89 -6.85 3.75
CA ILE A 112 -9.16 -8.26 3.46
C ILE A 112 -8.04 -8.84 2.59
N LEU A 113 -7.68 -10.10 2.85
CA LEU A 113 -6.83 -10.90 1.97
C LEU A 113 -7.75 -11.73 1.07
N THR A 114 -7.50 -11.73 -0.23
CA THR A 114 -8.39 -12.38 -1.18
C THR A 114 -7.66 -12.93 -2.40
N ASP A 115 -8.14 -14.07 -2.89
CA ASP A 115 -7.72 -14.67 -4.15
C ASP A 115 -8.34 -14.00 -5.39
N SER A 116 -9.25 -13.04 -5.18
CA SER A 116 -9.83 -12.24 -6.27
C SER A 116 -8.84 -11.23 -6.87
N LEU A 117 -7.64 -11.12 -6.28
CA LEU A 117 -6.52 -10.30 -6.72
C LEU A 117 -5.29 -11.18 -6.93
N LYS A 118 -4.79 -11.30 -8.16
CA LYS A 118 -3.68 -12.21 -8.47
C LYS A 118 -2.62 -11.55 -9.33
N ILE A 119 -1.36 -11.87 -9.06
CA ILE A 119 -0.27 -11.64 -10.01
C ILE A 119 -0.25 -12.83 -10.98
N GLU A 120 -0.59 -12.57 -12.23
CA GLU A 120 -0.68 -13.57 -13.30
C GLU A 120 0.69 -13.87 -13.91
N GLY A 121 1.60 -12.92 -13.87
CA GLY A 121 2.94 -13.09 -14.38
C GLY A 121 3.71 -11.80 -14.57
N ASN A 122 4.95 -11.96 -15.02
CA ASN A 122 5.82 -10.86 -15.34
C ASN A 122 6.28 -10.94 -16.80
N GLN A 123 6.37 -9.80 -17.45
CA GLN A 123 6.96 -9.62 -18.76
C GLN A 123 8.17 -8.71 -18.68
N MET A 124 9.05 -8.83 -19.64
CA MET A 124 10.26 -8.00 -19.77
C MET A 124 10.23 -7.25 -21.09
N SER A 125 10.64 -5.98 -21.05
CA SER A 125 10.84 -5.18 -22.23
C SER A 125 12.28 -4.67 -22.27
N THR A 126 12.91 -4.68 -23.44
CA THR A 126 14.22 -4.09 -23.70
C THR A 126 14.15 -2.70 -24.32
N CYS A 127 12.93 -2.19 -24.51
CA CYS A 127 12.67 -0.85 -25.05
C CYS A 127 11.58 -0.21 -24.18
N PHE A 128 11.94 0.14 -22.94
CA PHE A 128 10.99 0.74 -22.01
C PHE A 128 10.80 2.23 -22.30
N GLY A 129 9.55 2.67 -22.40
CA GLY A 129 9.22 4.07 -22.65
C GLY A 129 9.68 4.59 -24.04
N GLY A 130 9.95 3.70 -25.00
CA GLY A 130 10.43 4.08 -26.32
C GLY A 130 11.93 4.39 -26.38
N VAL A 131 12.68 4.11 -25.32
CA VAL A 131 14.13 4.29 -25.27
C VAL A 131 14.81 2.93 -25.47
N ASP A 132 15.58 2.81 -26.54
CA ASP A 132 16.34 1.61 -26.84
C ASP A 132 17.37 1.32 -25.73
N GLY A 133 17.39 0.07 -25.27
CA GLY A 133 18.25 -0.38 -24.19
C GLY A 133 17.72 -0.10 -22.77
N ALA A 134 16.63 0.63 -22.62
CA ALA A 134 15.95 0.72 -21.32
C ALA A 134 15.21 -0.60 -21.02
N ILE A 135 15.42 -1.14 -19.83
CA ILE A 135 14.81 -2.40 -19.41
C ILE A 135 13.67 -2.12 -18.43
N GLY A 136 12.50 -2.69 -18.72
CA GLY A 136 11.33 -2.63 -17.86
C GLY A 136 10.80 -4.01 -17.51
N ILE A 137 10.35 -4.19 -16.28
CA ILE A 137 9.56 -5.34 -15.85
C ILE A 137 8.12 -4.91 -15.78
N ARG A 138 7.25 -5.68 -16.40
CA ARG A 138 5.81 -5.48 -16.35
C ARG A 138 5.17 -6.60 -15.56
N SER A 139 4.59 -6.25 -14.41
CA SER A 139 3.74 -7.18 -13.67
C SER A 139 2.31 -7.10 -14.20
N ILE A 140 1.76 -8.27 -14.53
CA ILE A 140 0.38 -8.42 -14.98
C ILE A 140 -0.41 -8.97 -13.81
N TYR A 141 -1.55 -8.36 -13.51
CA TYR A 141 -2.40 -8.78 -12.43
C TYR A 141 -3.88 -8.73 -12.82
N SER A 142 -4.66 -9.64 -12.26
CA SER A 142 -6.10 -9.70 -12.43
C SER A 142 -6.82 -9.24 -11.17
N VAL A 143 -7.99 -8.68 -11.37
CA VAL A 143 -8.88 -8.22 -10.31
C VAL A 143 -10.30 -8.59 -10.68
N GLU A 144 -11.02 -9.29 -9.82
CA GLU A 144 -12.45 -9.50 -9.98
C GLU A 144 -13.21 -8.17 -9.88
N ASN A 145 -14.28 -8.02 -10.64
CA ASN A 145 -15.04 -6.77 -10.73
C ASN A 145 -15.75 -6.41 -9.40
N ALA A 146 -15.98 -7.40 -8.55
CA ALA A 146 -16.48 -7.24 -7.20
C ALA A 146 -15.80 -8.22 -6.25
N ILE A 147 -15.50 -7.78 -5.05
CA ILE A 147 -14.89 -8.55 -3.96
C ILE A 147 -15.86 -8.52 -2.79
N GLU A 148 -16.26 -9.69 -2.28
CA GLU A 148 -17.31 -9.81 -1.26
C GLU A 148 -18.62 -9.09 -1.64
N ASN A 149 -18.98 -9.12 -2.93
CA ASN A 149 -20.13 -8.43 -3.53
C ASN A 149 -20.05 -6.89 -3.48
N ILE A 150 -18.91 -6.32 -3.13
CA ILE A 150 -18.67 -4.87 -3.14
C ILE A 150 -17.86 -4.54 -4.39
N LYS A 151 -18.34 -3.57 -5.16
CA LYS A 151 -17.71 -3.15 -6.40
C LYS A 151 -16.33 -2.51 -6.14
N VAL A 152 -15.39 -2.78 -7.05
CA VAL A 152 -14.04 -2.23 -7.00
C VAL A 152 -14.05 -0.80 -7.55
N SER A 153 -13.50 0.15 -6.78
CA SER A 153 -13.37 1.56 -7.16
C SER A 153 -11.97 1.93 -7.67
N GLU A 154 -10.93 1.32 -7.08
CA GLU A 154 -9.54 1.54 -7.49
C GLU A 154 -8.77 0.22 -7.46
N VAL A 155 -7.80 0.08 -8.35
CA VAL A 155 -6.87 -1.06 -8.37
C VAL A 155 -5.44 -0.58 -8.56
N GLY A 156 -4.49 -1.38 -8.09
CA GLY A 156 -3.09 -1.10 -8.27
C GLY A 156 -2.19 -2.22 -7.79
N VAL A 157 -0.89 -1.94 -7.80
CA VAL A 157 0.13 -2.82 -7.24
C VAL A 157 1.05 -2.05 -6.31
N ILE A 158 1.56 -2.75 -5.32
CA ILE A 158 2.58 -2.29 -4.40
C ILE A 158 3.86 -3.00 -4.77
N TYR A 159 4.94 -2.25 -4.97
CA TYR A 159 6.28 -2.78 -5.16
C TYR A 159 7.13 -2.52 -3.92
N GLY A 160 7.85 -3.54 -3.49
CA GLY A 160 8.87 -3.42 -2.46
C GLY A 160 10.24 -3.80 -3.00
N VAL A 161 11.25 -2.96 -2.80
CA VAL A 161 12.63 -3.22 -3.24
C VAL A 161 13.43 -3.73 -2.05
N VAL A 162 13.73 -5.03 -2.04
CA VAL A 162 14.44 -5.68 -0.93
C VAL A 162 15.93 -5.50 -1.10
N THR A 163 16.58 -4.96 -0.08
CA THR A 163 18.04 -4.86 -0.01
C THR A 163 18.53 -5.38 1.34
N GLU A 164 19.82 -5.75 1.44
CA GLU A 164 20.43 -6.16 2.71
C GLU A 164 20.28 -5.10 3.81
N LYS A 165 20.33 -3.82 3.43
CA LYS A 165 20.20 -2.68 4.35
C LYS A 165 18.76 -2.31 4.67
N ASN A 166 17.80 -2.87 3.93
CA ASN A 166 16.38 -2.56 4.08
C ASN A 166 15.55 -3.80 3.83
N PRO A 167 15.40 -4.66 4.83
CA PRO A 167 14.47 -5.78 4.75
C PRO A 167 13.04 -5.25 4.69
N ILE A 168 12.22 -5.80 3.80
CA ILE A 168 10.79 -5.52 3.70
C ILE A 168 10.03 -6.71 4.25
N SER A 169 9.15 -6.47 5.20
CA SER A 169 8.25 -7.48 5.75
C SER A 169 6.91 -7.50 4.99
N VAL A 170 6.12 -8.53 5.20
CA VAL A 170 4.74 -8.61 4.70
C VAL A 170 3.90 -7.41 5.16
N ASN A 171 4.14 -6.95 6.39
CA ASN A 171 3.41 -5.82 6.97
C ASN A 171 3.74 -4.48 6.31
N ASP A 172 4.91 -4.36 5.67
CA ASP A 172 5.29 -3.17 4.91
C ASP A 172 4.59 -3.09 3.55
N MET A 173 4.14 -4.24 3.00
CA MET A 173 3.54 -4.33 1.67
C MET A 173 2.06 -3.93 1.70
N ILE A 174 1.80 -2.71 2.14
CA ILE A 174 0.48 -2.08 2.25
C ILE A 174 0.47 -0.72 1.55
N ILE A 175 -0.70 -0.24 1.15
CA ILE A 175 -0.83 1.13 0.62
C ILE A 175 -0.49 2.14 1.71
N ASN A 176 0.16 3.24 1.32
CA ASN A 176 0.67 4.27 2.23
C ASN A 176 1.61 3.73 3.31
N SER A 177 2.44 2.74 2.97
CA SER A 177 3.50 2.24 3.85
C SER A 177 4.48 3.36 4.21
N ASP A 178 4.91 3.40 5.47
CA ASP A 178 5.96 4.33 5.93
C ASP A 178 7.36 3.89 5.46
N ASN A 179 7.49 2.68 4.92
CA ASN A 179 8.73 2.18 4.37
C ASN A 179 9.03 2.85 3.02
N LYS A 180 10.05 3.70 2.97
CA LYS A 180 10.44 4.48 1.79
C LYS A 180 10.83 3.65 0.55
N TYR A 181 11.01 2.35 0.69
CA TYR A 181 11.31 1.40 -0.39
C TYR A 181 10.09 0.60 -0.83
N VAL A 182 8.91 1.00 -0.34
CA VAL A 182 7.61 0.47 -0.77
C VAL A 182 6.88 1.55 -1.55
N TYR A 183 6.44 1.21 -2.75
CA TYR A 183 5.84 2.15 -3.71
C TYR A 183 4.45 1.71 -4.09
N ASN A 184 3.47 2.59 -3.91
CA ASN A 184 2.11 2.38 -4.40
C ASN A 184 2.00 2.83 -5.84
N CYS A 185 1.44 1.99 -6.68
CA CYS A 185 1.24 2.28 -8.09
C CYS A 185 -0.21 1.96 -8.47
N ALA A 186 -1.08 2.97 -8.41
CA ALA A 186 -2.45 2.84 -8.92
C ALA A 186 -2.44 2.55 -10.41
N ALA A 187 -3.34 1.67 -10.86
CA ALA A 187 -3.54 1.42 -12.27
C ALA A 187 -4.26 2.62 -12.91
N THR A 188 -3.76 3.01 -14.07
CA THR A 188 -4.47 3.96 -14.93
C THR A 188 -5.32 3.18 -15.94
N ALA A 189 -6.32 3.82 -16.53
CA ALA A 189 -7.15 3.22 -17.60
C ALA A 189 -6.31 2.68 -18.77
N LYS A 190 -5.11 3.25 -19.00
CA LYS A 190 -4.16 2.80 -20.02
C LYS A 190 -3.42 1.50 -19.66
N GLY A 191 -3.49 1.05 -18.43
CA GLY A 191 -2.88 -0.21 -17.98
C GLY A 191 -3.76 -1.43 -18.19
N LYS A 192 -5.02 -1.26 -18.60
CA LYS A 192 -5.91 -2.38 -18.85
C LYS A 192 -5.44 -3.19 -20.06
N LEU A 193 -5.22 -4.48 -19.86
CA LEU A 193 -4.89 -5.41 -20.93
C LEU A 193 -6.16 -6.12 -21.39
N ASP A 194 -6.74 -5.67 -22.48
CA ASP A 194 -7.81 -6.41 -23.13
C ASP A 194 -7.19 -7.62 -23.86
N LYS A 195 -7.68 -8.82 -23.59
CA LYS A 195 -7.48 -10.06 -24.36
C LYS A 195 -6.17 -10.84 -24.21
N VAL A 196 -5.20 -10.46 -23.38
CA VAL A 196 -3.95 -11.24 -23.28
C VAL A 196 -4.16 -12.60 -22.59
N TYR A 197 -5.15 -12.69 -21.68
CA TYR A 197 -5.42 -13.88 -20.88
C TYR A 197 -6.84 -14.44 -21.02
N GLY A 198 -7.58 -14.02 -22.05
CA GLY A 198 -8.95 -14.48 -22.32
C GLY A 198 -10.02 -13.59 -21.68
N ASP A 199 -11.24 -13.71 -22.24
CA ASP A 199 -12.40 -12.97 -21.76
C ASP A 199 -12.94 -13.62 -20.48
N SER A 200 -12.62 -13.05 -19.31
CA SER A 200 -13.41 -13.31 -18.13
C SER A 200 -14.42 -12.20 -17.96
N GLN A 201 -15.70 -12.53 -17.98
CA GLN A 201 -16.77 -11.56 -17.69
C GLN A 201 -16.74 -11.05 -16.25
N THR A 202 -15.94 -11.70 -15.38
CA THR A 202 -15.92 -11.46 -13.95
C THR A 202 -14.66 -10.74 -13.47
N ALA A 203 -13.59 -10.70 -14.27
CA ALA A 203 -12.32 -10.07 -13.88
C ALA A 203 -11.77 -9.15 -14.95
N SER A 204 -11.04 -8.12 -14.52
CA SER A 204 -10.28 -7.21 -15.36
C SER A 204 -8.78 -7.45 -15.16
N TYR A 205 -8.01 -7.32 -16.25
CA TYR A 205 -6.57 -7.51 -16.27
C TYR A 205 -5.87 -6.17 -16.43
N TYR A 206 -4.83 -5.98 -15.65
CA TYR A 206 -4.05 -4.75 -15.58
C TYR A 206 -2.58 -5.04 -15.71
N ALA A 207 -1.81 -4.05 -16.12
CA ALA A 207 -0.36 -4.14 -16.15
C ALA A 207 0.30 -2.91 -15.56
N ARG A 208 1.32 -3.12 -14.75
CA ARG A 208 2.20 -2.06 -14.26
C ARG A 208 3.63 -2.36 -14.66
N THR A 209 4.30 -1.35 -15.22
CA THR A 209 5.70 -1.46 -15.61
C THR A 209 6.58 -0.69 -14.64
N MET A 210 7.68 -1.32 -14.24
CA MET A 210 8.76 -0.75 -13.44
C MET A 210 10.03 -0.67 -14.29
N ASN A 211 10.72 0.47 -14.24
CA ASN A 211 11.99 0.63 -14.93
C ASN A 211 13.14 0.08 -14.08
N ILE A 212 14.05 -0.66 -14.72
CA ILE A 212 15.29 -1.13 -14.13
C ILE A 212 16.41 -0.19 -14.56
N SER A 213 17.09 0.42 -13.61
CA SER A 213 18.17 1.40 -13.84
C SER A 213 19.55 0.88 -13.49
N ASP A 214 19.65 -0.21 -12.72
CA ASP A 214 20.91 -0.85 -12.39
C ASP A 214 21.09 -2.12 -13.23
N PHE A 215 22.03 -2.07 -14.18
CA PHE A 215 22.36 -3.16 -15.11
C PHE A 215 23.55 -4.00 -14.67
N SER A 216 23.94 -3.92 -13.40
CA SER A 216 24.96 -4.77 -12.81
C SER A 216 24.42 -6.15 -12.42
N ALA A 217 25.33 -7.07 -12.10
CA ALA A 217 24.95 -8.37 -11.53
C ALA A 217 24.11 -8.23 -10.27
N GLN A 218 24.44 -7.24 -9.41
CA GLN A 218 23.69 -6.94 -8.20
C GLN A 218 22.28 -6.43 -8.53
N GLY A 219 22.15 -5.46 -9.44
CA GLY A 219 20.86 -4.90 -9.85
C GLY A 219 19.93 -5.96 -10.46
N TYR A 220 20.46 -6.83 -11.30
CA TYR A 220 19.69 -7.94 -11.89
C TYR A 220 19.28 -9.01 -10.88
N SER A 221 20.05 -9.20 -9.83
CA SER A 221 19.76 -10.18 -8.75
C SER A 221 18.89 -9.58 -7.63
N MET A 222 18.62 -8.28 -7.66
CA MET A 222 17.82 -7.61 -6.64
C MET A 222 16.42 -8.20 -6.57
N THR A 223 15.97 -8.50 -5.36
CA THR A 223 14.62 -9.03 -5.14
C THR A 223 13.60 -7.91 -5.04
N TYR A 224 12.52 -8.07 -5.78
CA TYR A 224 11.35 -7.21 -5.73
C TYR A 224 10.17 -8.01 -5.19
N TYR A 225 9.42 -7.41 -4.27
CA TYR A 225 8.09 -7.89 -3.90
C TYR A 225 7.05 -7.12 -4.68
N VAL A 226 5.99 -7.81 -5.09
CA VAL A 226 4.82 -7.20 -5.71
C VAL A 226 3.56 -7.75 -5.07
N ARG A 227 2.62 -6.87 -4.77
CA ARG A 227 1.32 -7.22 -4.18
C ARG A 227 0.22 -6.43 -4.89
N PRO A 228 -0.80 -7.08 -5.46
CA PRO A 228 -1.94 -6.37 -6.01
C PRO A 228 -2.84 -5.89 -4.88
N TYR A 229 -3.49 -4.75 -5.07
CA TYR A 229 -4.50 -4.22 -4.17
C TYR A 229 -5.71 -3.70 -4.92
N ALA A 230 -6.85 -3.63 -4.23
CA ALA A 230 -8.03 -2.92 -4.65
C ALA A 230 -8.59 -2.10 -3.49
N ILE A 231 -9.23 -0.97 -3.82
CA ILE A 231 -10.07 -0.21 -2.91
C ILE A 231 -11.51 -0.41 -3.37
N LEU A 232 -12.37 -0.84 -2.47
CA LEU A 232 -13.77 -1.07 -2.74
C LEU A 232 -14.60 0.21 -2.59
N GLU A 233 -15.81 0.27 -3.13
CA GLU A 233 -16.67 1.46 -3.06
C GLU A 233 -17.02 1.88 -1.62
N ASP A 234 -16.95 0.96 -0.67
CA ASP A 234 -17.18 1.23 0.76
C ASP A 234 -15.90 1.62 1.53
N GLY A 235 -14.78 1.81 0.81
CA GLY A 235 -13.48 2.18 1.38
C GLY A 235 -12.66 1.01 1.93
N THR A 236 -13.17 -0.23 1.89
CA THR A 236 -12.39 -1.41 2.28
C THR A 236 -11.22 -1.61 1.33
N ILE A 237 -10.05 -1.94 1.89
CA ILE A 237 -8.86 -2.28 1.12
C ILE A 237 -8.75 -3.78 1.03
N ALA A 238 -8.61 -4.30 -0.17
CA ALA A 238 -8.35 -5.70 -0.46
C ALA A 238 -6.93 -5.90 -0.97
N TYR A 239 -6.26 -6.95 -0.51
CA TYR A 239 -4.93 -7.32 -0.95
C TYR A 239 -4.92 -8.76 -1.47
N GLY A 240 -4.20 -8.98 -2.55
CA GLY A 240 -3.81 -10.31 -2.97
C GLY A 240 -2.52 -10.78 -2.32
N ASP A 241 -2.04 -11.95 -2.74
CA ASP A 241 -0.78 -12.53 -2.30
C ASP A 241 0.42 -11.70 -2.73
N ILE A 242 1.46 -11.72 -1.89
CA ILE A 242 2.76 -11.18 -2.25
C ILE A 242 3.51 -12.19 -3.11
N LYS A 243 4.01 -11.74 -4.26
CA LYS A 243 4.94 -12.50 -5.08
C LYS A 243 6.31 -11.83 -5.06
N SER A 244 7.36 -12.62 -5.18
CA SER A 244 8.74 -12.15 -5.27
C SER A 244 9.35 -12.52 -6.61
N PHE A 245 10.19 -11.65 -7.15
CA PHE A 245 10.95 -11.92 -8.36
C PHE A 245 12.24 -11.09 -8.40
N SER A 246 13.16 -11.48 -9.27
CA SER A 246 14.29 -10.66 -9.69
C SER A 246 14.31 -10.61 -11.22
N MET A 247 15.03 -9.63 -11.77
CA MET A 247 15.28 -9.57 -13.21
C MET A 247 15.93 -10.86 -13.71
N TYR A 248 16.89 -11.37 -12.94
CA TYR A 248 17.58 -12.61 -13.27
C TYR A 248 16.61 -13.80 -13.36
N ASN A 249 15.73 -13.96 -12.36
CA ASN A 249 14.80 -15.09 -12.36
C ASN A 249 13.79 -15.02 -13.51
N ILE A 250 13.31 -13.80 -13.84
CA ILE A 250 12.42 -13.61 -15.00
C ILE A 250 13.17 -13.95 -16.30
N ALA A 251 14.43 -13.48 -16.44
CA ALA A 251 15.23 -13.75 -17.61
C ALA A 251 15.52 -15.24 -17.77
N ASP A 252 15.83 -15.93 -16.67
CA ASP A 252 16.08 -17.37 -16.63
C ASP A 252 14.84 -18.17 -17.08
N ASP A 253 13.68 -17.90 -16.48
CA ASP A 253 12.42 -18.58 -16.84
C ASP A 253 12.04 -18.37 -18.31
N LEU A 254 12.20 -17.15 -18.81
CA LEU A 254 11.96 -16.86 -20.21
C LEU A 254 12.97 -17.56 -21.13
N TYR A 255 14.24 -17.57 -20.77
CA TYR A 255 15.32 -18.17 -21.56
C TYR A 255 15.21 -19.69 -21.62
N GLN A 256 15.08 -20.36 -20.48
CA GLN A 256 14.96 -21.83 -20.39
C GLN A 256 13.68 -22.33 -21.05
N GLY A 257 12.58 -21.59 -20.91
CA GLY A 257 11.30 -21.93 -21.53
C GLY A 257 11.20 -21.60 -23.02
N SER A 258 12.25 -21.00 -23.62
CA SER A 258 12.19 -20.47 -25.00
C SER A 258 10.95 -19.61 -25.26
N LYS A 259 10.53 -18.85 -24.26
CA LYS A 259 9.30 -18.03 -24.29
C LYS A 259 9.49 -16.70 -25.02
N MET A 260 10.58 -16.56 -25.78
CA MET A 260 10.90 -15.37 -26.56
C MET A 260 10.27 -15.44 -27.94
N ASN A 261 9.90 -14.28 -28.47
CA ASN A 261 9.36 -14.16 -29.82
C ASN A 261 10.43 -14.27 -30.92
N THR A 262 11.71 -14.08 -30.57
CA THR A 262 12.81 -14.06 -31.52
C THR A 262 14.10 -14.61 -30.91
N VAL A 263 14.97 -15.16 -31.77
CA VAL A 263 16.32 -15.57 -31.40
C VAL A 263 17.17 -14.39 -30.90
N ILE A 264 16.91 -13.18 -31.41
CA ILE A 264 17.63 -11.97 -30.97
C ILE A 264 17.30 -11.67 -29.50
N ALA A 265 16.04 -11.73 -29.12
CA ALA A 265 15.63 -11.55 -27.72
C ALA A 265 16.20 -12.65 -26.82
N HIS A 266 16.21 -13.91 -27.26
CA HIS A 266 16.81 -15.02 -26.55
C HIS A 266 18.31 -14.79 -26.29
N ASN A 267 19.06 -14.44 -27.33
CA ASN A 267 20.49 -14.14 -27.22
C ASN A 267 20.77 -12.90 -26.35
N TYR A 268 19.87 -11.92 -26.36
CA TYR A 268 19.97 -10.76 -25.51
C TYR A 268 19.89 -11.14 -24.03
N LEU A 269 18.91 -11.96 -23.62
CA LEU A 269 18.78 -12.42 -22.25
C LEU A 269 20.04 -13.14 -21.77
N PHE A 270 20.57 -14.05 -22.60
CA PHE A 270 21.79 -14.77 -22.29
C PHE A 270 22.99 -13.83 -22.07
N ASN A 271 23.30 -12.99 -23.07
CA ASN A 271 24.52 -12.19 -23.05
C ASN A 271 24.45 -10.96 -22.17
N LYS A 272 23.25 -10.36 -21.98
CA LYS A 272 23.08 -9.07 -21.31
C LYS A 272 22.51 -9.15 -19.90
N ILE A 273 22.02 -10.31 -19.48
CA ILE A 273 21.45 -10.50 -18.15
C ILE A 273 22.04 -11.76 -17.48
N LEU A 274 21.77 -12.95 -18.03
CA LEU A 274 22.08 -14.19 -17.35
C LEU A 274 23.58 -14.39 -17.14
N LYS A 275 24.38 -14.16 -18.16
CA LYS A 275 25.82 -14.29 -18.10
C LYS A 275 26.52 -13.21 -17.28
N ILE A 276 25.90 -12.04 -17.14
CA ILE A 276 26.39 -10.95 -16.25
C ILE A 276 26.29 -11.38 -14.79
N VAL A 277 25.18 -12.03 -14.41
CA VAL A 277 24.97 -12.51 -13.05
C VAL A 277 25.74 -13.79 -12.77
N ASN A 278 25.80 -14.70 -13.74
CA ASN A 278 26.48 -15.99 -13.61
C ASN A 278 27.35 -16.27 -14.83
N ASN A 279 28.66 -16.03 -14.70
CA ASN A 279 29.63 -16.28 -15.76
C ASN A 279 29.59 -17.70 -16.34
N ASN A 280 29.20 -18.68 -15.53
CA ASN A 280 29.13 -20.09 -15.90
C ASN A 280 27.72 -20.50 -16.37
N TYR A 281 26.83 -19.51 -16.61
CA TYR A 281 25.51 -19.82 -17.12
C TYR A 281 25.60 -20.56 -18.46
N LYS A 282 24.91 -21.70 -18.55
CA LYS A 282 24.97 -22.55 -19.72
C LYS A 282 24.09 -22.02 -20.83
N GLU A 283 24.66 -21.93 -22.01
CA GLU A 283 23.91 -21.60 -23.22
C GLU A 283 22.93 -22.72 -23.57
N VAL A 284 21.69 -22.33 -23.86
CA VAL A 284 20.62 -23.22 -24.35
C VAL A 284 20.27 -22.81 -25.75
N GLU A 285 20.18 -23.73 -26.68
CA GLU A 285 19.77 -23.42 -28.04
C GLU A 285 18.32 -22.92 -28.05
N TYR A 286 18.05 -21.86 -28.79
CA TYR A 286 16.70 -21.34 -28.96
C TYR A 286 15.77 -22.41 -29.50
N GLY A 287 14.74 -22.76 -28.75
CA GLY A 287 13.78 -23.78 -29.15
C GLY A 287 12.84 -23.26 -30.24
N TRP A 288 13.00 -23.80 -31.45
CA TRP A 288 12.11 -23.54 -32.59
C TRP A 288 10.79 -24.31 -32.48
N GLY A 289 10.22 -24.41 -31.28
CA GLY A 289 8.96 -25.10 -31.05
C GLY A 289 7.75 -24.43 -31.67
N ASN A 290 6.72 -25.23 -31.99
CA ASN A 290 5.39 -24.79 -32.45
C ASN A 290 5.33 -24.06 -33.79
N GLY A 291 5.98 -24.61 -34.83
CA GLY A 291 5.79 -24.19 -36.23
C GLY A 291 6.67 -23.02 -36.67
N ILE A 292 7.59 -22.58 -35.84
CA ILE A 292 8.64 -21.65 -36.27
C ILE A 292 9.75 -22.46 -36.93
N VAL A 293 10.01 -22.24 -38.22
CA VAL A 293 11.06 -22.92 -38.99
C VAL A 293 12.37 -22.17 -38.85
N LYS A 294 13.48 -22.90 -38.56
CA LYS A 294 14.83 -22.31 -38.59
C LYS A 294 15.08 -21.66 -39.95
N PRO A 295 15.64 -20.44 -40.02
CA PRO A 295 15.94 -19.80 -41.32
C PRO A 295 16.81 -20.63 -42.25
N SER A 296 17.70 -21.49 -41.71
CA SER A 296 18.55 -22.41 -42.48
C SER A 296 17.80 -23.61 -43.05
N GLN A 297 16.54 -23.80 -42.71
CA GLN A 297 15.70 -24.91 -43.17
C GLN A 297 14.51 -24.43 -44.05
N ALA A 298 14.40 -23.13 -44.25
CA ALA A 298 13.47 -22.53 -45.19
C ALA A 298 14.10 -22.55 -46.58
N ASN A 299 13.85 -23.61 -47.33
CA ASN A 299 14.13 -23.67 -48.79
C ASN A 299 12.92 -23.12 -49.55
#